data_4d53a22b178ee6db72ca83288cbf63f9
#
_entry.id   4d53a22b178ee6db72ca83288cbf63f9
#
_cell.length_a   1.000
_cell.length_b   1.000
_cell.length_c   1.000
_cell.angle_alpha   90.00
_cell.angle_beta   90.00
_cell.angle_gamma   90.00
#
_symmetry.space_group_name_H-M   'P 1'
#
loop_
_entity.id
_entity.type
_entity.pdbx_description
1 polymer ?
#
loop_
_entity_poly.entity_id
_entity_poly.type
_entity_poly.pdbx_seq_one_letter_code
_entity_poly.pdbx_strand_id
1 'polypeptide(L)'
;MSFYLSFKCGPHKVFLKSYIVYKIVSKIIVARLRPFLSGLISPFQSTFILGRKGIDNAIITQELIHTISRAKGKEGYMAIKIDQEKVYDKLEWSFIRQMLFRINLLRNLIDLIMSCMSSVSTSIIFNESALEPFFPSRGIRQGDPLSPYLFIICMDFLRQLIEEKCSSNQWTPIKSSKNGLAFSHLMFADDLVLFAKANDTNCHTIRSVLNTFCSISGRLVSEAKSRVFFSPNVDRDKRELFSDILRFRSIPSLGKYPRIPIKHARQSNQDFNFVLDRVKQKLAGWKSNLLSMTGRSVLI
;
A
#
# COMPACT_ATOMS: atom_id res chain seq x y z
N MET A 1 -3.13 8.79 -25.69
CA MET A 1 -2.55 10.14 -25.48
C MET A 1 -1.62 10.03 -24.28
N SER A 2 -0.32 10.00 -24.52
CA SER A 2 0.69 9.74 -23.48
C SER A 2 1.18 11.08 -22.95
N PHE A 3 0.88 11.39 -21.67
CA PHE A 3 1.37 12.60 -21.01
C PHE A 3 2.76 12.30 -20.42
N TYR A 4 3.78 12.92 -20.98
CA TYR A 4 5.11 12.95 -20.39
C TYR A 4 5.21 14.14 -19.44
N LEU A 5 5.32 13.88 -18.13
CA LEU A 5 5.72 14.89 -17.15
C LEU A 5 7.22 15.09 -17.25
N SER A 6 7.65 16.18 -17.85
CA SER A 6 9.05 16.61 -17.84
C SER A 6 9.23 17.81 -16.91
N PHE A 7 10.22 17.72 -16.04
CA PHE A 7 10.55 18.79 -15.11
C PHE A 7 11.55 19.75 -15.79
N LYS A 8 11.08 20.91 -16.24
CA LYS A 8 11.97 22.01 -16.65
C LYS A 8 11.79 23.19 -15.70
N CYS A 9 12.86 23.60 -15.07
CA CYS A 9 12.94 24.86 -14.35
C CYS A 9 14.27 25.54 -14.73
N GLY A 10 14.23 26.69 -15.40
CA GLY A 10 15.38 27.53 -15.74
C GLY A 10 16.36 26.97 -16.80
N PRO A 11 17.44 27.70 -17.12
CA PRO A 11 18.39 27.26 -18.12
C PRO A 11 19.05 25.93 -17.73
N HIS A 12 19.13 25.02 -18.66
CA HIS A 12 19.42 23.57 -18.52
C HIS A 12 20.51 23.18 -17.50
N LYS A 13 21.54 23.99 -17.30
CA LYS A 13 22.64 23.69 -16.36
C LYS A 13 22.29 23.89 -14.88
N VAL A 14 21.48 24.88 -14.54
CA VAL A 14 21.08 25.19 -13.16
C VAL A 14 20.07 24.16 -12.66
N PHE A 15 19.18 23.73 -13.53
CA PHE A 15 18.17 22.71 -13.23
C PHE A 15 18.78 21.35 -12.87
N LEU A 16 19.77 20.89 -13.66
CA LEU A 16 20.43 19.60 -13.39
C LEU A 16 21.12 19.59 -12.03
N LYS A 17 21.75 20.70 -11.65
CA LYS A 17 22.40 20.86 -10.32
C LYS A 17 21.38 20.82 -9.19
N SER A 18 20.30 21.57 -9.26
CA SER A 18 19.23 21.57 -8.24
C SER A 18 18.60 20.20 -8.04
N TYR A 19 18.31 19.49 -9.11
CA TYR A 19 17.73 18.15 -9.07
C TYR A 19 18.66 17.10 -8.45
N ILE A 20 19.97 17.18 -8.78
CA ILE A 20 20.98 16.29 -8.20
C ILE A 20 21.11 16.53 -6.69
N VAL A 21 21.24 17.80 -6.27
CA VAL A 21 21.33 18.18 -4.86
C VAL A 21 20.10 17.68 -4.09
N TYR A 22 18.90 17.90 -4.63
CA TYR A 22 17.66 17.38 -4.04
C TYR A 22 17.70 15.85 -3.84
N LYS A 23 18.11 15.10 -4.87
CA LYS A 23 18.22 13.64 -4.76
C LYS A 23 19.26 13.18 -3.73
N ILE A 24 20.37 13.90 -3.62
CA ILE A 24 21.39 13.61 -2.61
C ILE A 24 20.81 13.82 -1.21
N VAL A 25 20.16 14.97 -0.96
CA VAL A 25 19.51 15.28 0.32
C VAL A 25 18.47 14.22 0.66
N SER A 26 17.56 13.89 -0.27
CA SER A 26 16.53 12.84 -0.07
C SER A 26 17.17 11.50 0.28
N LYS A 27 18.24 11.09 -0.39
CA LYS A 27 18.95 9.83 -0.10
C LYS A 27 19.63 9.84 1.27
N ILE A 28 20.22 10.98 1.69
CA ILE A 28 20.83 11.11 3.02
C ILE A 28 19.75 10.99 4.11
N ILE A 29 18.59 11.66 3.94
CA ILE A 29 17.46 11.55 4.87
C ILE A 29 17.01 10.09 4.97
N VAL A 30 16.82 9.43 3.83
CA VAL A 30 16.43 8.02 3.77
C VAL A 30 17.44 7.12 4.48
N ALA A 31 18.74 7.30 4.21
CA ALA A 31 19.78 6.50 4.85
C ALA A 31 19.76 6.62 6.38
N ARG A 32 19.40 7.80 6.91
CA ARG A 32 19.26 8.05 8.35
C ARG A 32 17.95 7.53 8.94
N LEU A 33 16.83 7.59 8.22
CA LEU A 33 15.54 7.11 8.67
C LEU A 33 15.44 5.57 8.66
N ARG A 34 15.98 4.94 7.63
CA ARG A 34 15.81 3.52 7.33
C ARG A 34 16.13 2.57 8.48
N PRO A 35 17.21 2.76 9.29
CA PRO A 35 17.50 1.88 10.42
C PRO A 35 16.43 1.87 11.50
N PHE A 36 15.71 2.99 11.70
CA PHE A 36 14.71 3.14 12.76
C PHE A 36 13.32 2.63 12.35
N LEU A 37 13.05 2.48 11.05
CA LEU A 37 11.72 2.12 10.56
C LEU A 37 11.25 0.74 11.01
N SER A 38 12.16 -0.20 11.22
CA SER A 38 11.81 -1.55 11.72
C SER A 38 11.17 -1.52 13.12
N GLY A 39 11.53 -0.54 13.96
CA GLY A 39 10.94 -0.34 15.29
C GLY A 39 9.73 0.59 15.31
N LEU A 40 9.59 1.46 14.28
CA LEU A 40 8.51 2.45 14.22
C LEU A 40 7.27 1.91 13.50
N ILE A 41 7.46 1.08 12.50
CA ILE A 41 6.40 0.59 11.62
C ILE A 41 6.00 -0.83 11.99
N SER A 42 4.70 -1.07 12.09
CA SER A 42 4.12 -2.37 12.42
C SER A 42 4.71 -3.54 11.61
N PRO A 43 4.84 -4.74 12.20
CA PRO A 43 5.23 -5.97 11.49
C PRO A 43 4.32 -6.32 10.31
N PHE A 44 3.07 -5.85 10.31
CA PHE A 44 2.08 -6.11 9.26
C PHE A 44 2.32 -5.31 7.96
N GLN A 45 3.22 -4.31 7.98
CA GLN A 45 3.73 -3.64 6.77
C GLN A 45 5.04 -4.29 6.34
N SER A 46 5.06 -4.90 5.15
CA SER A 46 6.24 -5.63 4.68
C SER A 46 7.08 -4.90 3.63
N THR A 47 6.65 -3.71 3.18
CA THR A 47 7.31 -2.98 2.10
C THR A 47 8.26 -1.91 2.63
N PHE A 48 9.37 -1.67 1.93
CA PHE A 48 10.38 -0.62 2.20
C PHE A 48 11.07 -0.71 3.56
N ILE A 49 10.95 -1.80 4.29
CA ILE A 49 11.56 -2.03 5.59
C ILE A 49 12.62 -3.13 5.47
N LEU A 50 13.80 -2.88 6.03
CA LEU A 50 14.91 -3.82 5.99
C LEU A 50 14.53 -5.15 6.64
N GLY A 51 14.88 -6.25 5.99
CA GLY A 51 14.66 -7.61 6.48
C GLY A 51 13.23 -8.15 6.29
N ARG A 52 12.25 -7.34 5.88
CA ARG A 52 10.88 -7.79 5.63
C ARG A 52 10.69 -8.17 4.15
N LYS A 53 9.95 -9.24 3.91
CA LYS A 53 9.68 -9.76 2.55
C LYS A 53 8.18 -9.72 2.27
N GLY A 54 7.79 -9.20 1.11
CA GLY A 54 6.39 -9.17 0.69
C GLY A 54 5.76 -10.55 0.51
N ILE A 55 6.59 -11.58 0.28
CA ILE A 55 6.15 -12.97 0.19
C ILE A 55 5.52 -13.45 1.50
N ASP A 56 6.02 -12.97 2.66
CA ASP A 56 5.52 -13.38 3.96
C ASP A 56 4.05 -12.95 4.14
N ASN A 57 3.71 -11.71 3.75
CA ASN A 57 2.32 -11.25 3.76
C ASN A 57 1.42 -12.03 2.79
N ALA A 58 1.95 -12.43 1.64
CA ALA A 58 1.19 -13.25 0.70
C ALA A 58 0.90 -14.65 1.26
N ILE A 59 1.86 -15.29 1.93
CA ILE A 59 1.69 -16.59 2.59
C ILE A 59 0.66 -16.46 3.72
N ILE A 60 0.78 -15.46 4.59
CA ILE A 60 -0.18 -15.22 5.68
C ILE A 60 -1.58 -14.99 5.11
N THR A 61 -1.70 -14.16 4.07
CA THR A 61 -2.99 -13.93 3.42
C THR A 61 -3.59 -15.21 2.86
N GLN A 62 -2.77 -16.06 2.22
CA GLN A 62 -3.22 -17.35 1.69
C GLN A 62 -3.75 -18.26 2.79
N GLU A 63 -3.08 -18.35 3.92
CA GLU A 63 -3.50 -19.15 5.09
C GLU A 63 -4.80 -18.62 5.71
N LEU A 64 -4.93 -17.29 5.85
CA LEU A 64 -6.14 -16.67 6.37
C LEU A 64 -7.33 -16.88 5.43
N ILE A 65 -7.15 -16.74 4.12
CA ILE A 65 -8.20 -17.02 3.13
C ILE A 65 -8.57 -18.49 3.12
N HIS A 66 -7.61 -19.39 3.27
CA HIS A 66 -7.90 -20.82 3.42
C HIS A 66 -8.73 -21.09 4.68
N THR A 67 -8.40 -20.47 5.81
CA THR A 67 -9.18 -20.55 7.05
C THR A 67 -10.61 -20.03 6.88
N ILE A 68 -10.75 -18.84 6.24
CA ILE A 68 -12.06 -18.24 5.93
C ILE A 68 -12.89 -19.17 5.03
N SER A 69 -12.28 -19.75 4.01
CA SER A 69 -12.96 -20.61 3.03
C SER A 69 -13.46 -21.93 3.63
N ARG A 70 -12.89 -22.35 4.74
CA ARG A 70 -13.27 -23.58 5.46
C ARG A 70 -14.10 -23.32 6.72
N ALA A 71 -14.43 -22.08 7.01
CA ALA A 71 -15.19 -21.72 8.18
C ALA A 71 -16.57 -22.41 8.16
N LYS A 72 -16.90 -23.07 9.28
CA LYS A 72 -18.15 -23.75 9.55
C LYS A 72 -18.76 -23.22 10.85
N GLY A 73 -20.05 -23.41 11.04
CA GLY A 73 -20.76 -22.98 12.24
C GLY A 73 -21.47 -21.62 12.08
N LYS A 74 -21.84 -21.00 13.20
CA LYS A 74 -22.69 -19.80 13.23
C LYS A 74 -21.94 -18.51 12.94
N GLU A 75 -20.62 -18.47 13.20
CA GLU A 75 -19.81 -17.27 13.02
C GLU A 75 -19.16 -17.27 11.63
N GLY A 76 -19.42 -16.22 10.86
CA GLY A 76 -18.78 -15.99 9.58
C GLY A 76 -17.57 -15.06 9.68
N TYR A 77 -16.76 -15.07 8.64
CA TYR A 77 -15.57 -14.21 8.50
C TYR A 77 -15.58 -13.48 7.16
N MET A 78 -14.87 -12.36 7.12
CA MET A 78 -14.69 -11.60 5.89
C MET A 78 -13.25 -11.15 5.72
N ALA A 79 -12.81 -11.08 4.47
CA ALA A 79 -11.56 -10.45 4.05
C ALA A 79 -11.88 -9.35 3.04
N ILE A 80 -11.33 -8.16 3.24
CA ILE A 80 -11.64 -6.98 2.44
C ILE A 80 -10.36 -6.48 1.80
N LYS A 81 -10.29 -6.53 0.47
CA LYS A 81 -9.22 -5.90 -0.29
C LYS A 81 -9.59 -4.45 -0.57
N ILE A 82 -8.81 -3.54 -0.03
CA ILE A 82 -8.98 -2.10 -0.21
C ILE A 82 -8.10 -1.62 -1.37
N ASP A 83 -8.72 -0.95 -2.33
CA ASP A 83 -8.05 -0.20 -3.39
C ASP A 83 -8.10 1.29 -3.04
N GLN A 84 -6.95 1.94 -3.06
CA GLN A 84 -6.85 3.36 -2.71
C GLN A 84 -6.56 4.18 -3.98
N GLU A 85 -7.30 5.27 -4.16
CA GLU A 85 -7.16 6.12 -5.33
C GLU A 85 -5.97 7.06 -5.23
N LYS A 86 -5.18 7.13 -6.32
CA LYS A 86 -4.07 8.10 -6.48
C LYS A 86 -3.25 8.26 -5.20
N VAL A 87 -2.73 7.13 -4.74
CA VAL A 87 -2.14 6.90 -3.42
C VAL A 87 -1.08 7.94 -3.02
N TYR A 88 -0.27 8.40 -3.97
CA TYR A 88 0.78 9.39 -3.76
C TYR A 88 0.30 10.82 -3.94
N ASP A 89 -0.70 11.07 -4.79
CA ASP A 89 -1.07 12.41 -5.21
C ASP A 89 -2.02 13.14 -4.23
N LYS A 90 -2.79 12.38 -3.43
CA LYS A 90 -3.84 12.92 -2.56
C LYS A 90 -3.43 13.16 -1.11
N LEU A 91 -2.23 12.73 -0.71
CA LEU A 91 -1.78 12.79 0.68
C LEU A 91 -1.54 14.24 1.12
N GLU A 92 -2.25 14.70 2.15
CA GLU A 92 -2.15 16.07 2.65
C GLU A 92 -0.82 16.33 3.35
N TRP A 93 -0.15 17.45 3.05
CA TRP A 93 1.14 17.80 3.68
C TRP A 93 1.03 18.11 5.16
N SER A 94 -0.10 18.67 5.61
CA SER A 94 -0.41 18.86 7.03
C SER A 94 -0.44 17.54 7.78
N PHE A 95 -1.03 16.51 7.20
CA PHE A 95 -1.06 15.15 7.76
C PHE A 95 0.34 14.52 7.79
N ILE A 96 1.12 14.63 6.71
CA ILE A 96 2.51 14.14 6.69
C ILE A 96 3.31 14.78 7.81
N ARG A 97 3.23 16.10 7.97
CA ARG A 97 3.91 16.84 9.05
C ARG A 97 3.51 16.32 10.42
N GLN A 98 2.21 16.11 10.67
CA GLN A 98 1.71 15.54 11.93
C GLN A 98 2.27 14.14 12.20
N MET A 99 2.32 13.28 11.18
CA MET A 99 2.87 11.92 11.33
C MET A 99 4.36 11.93 11.64
N LEU A 100 5.13 12.84 11.05
CA LEU A 100 6.54 13.02 11.36
C LEU A 100 6.77 13.51 12.80
N PHE A 101 5.93 14.40 13.31
CA PHE A 101 5.93 14.78 14.73
C PHE A 101 5.56 13.61 15.65
N ARG A 102 4.57 12.80 15.25
CA ARG A 102 4.09 11.67 16.05
C ARG A 102 5.13 10.57 16.26
N ILE A 103 6.04 10.39 15.31
CA ILE A 103 7.19 9.48 15.44
C ILE A 103 8.40 10.14 16.15
N ASN A 104 8.20 11.29 16.78
CA ASN A 104 9.23 12.06 17.49
C ASN A 104 10.45 12.46 16.63
N LEU A 105 10.23 12.76 15.36
CA LEU A 105 11.30 13.26 14.51
C LEU A 105 11.69 14.69 14.93
N LEU A 106 13.00 15.01 14.89
CA LEU A 106 13.50 16.34 15.22
C LEU A 106 12.86 17.41 14.32
N ARG A 107 12.42 18.52 14.91
CA ARG A 107 11.73 19.61 14.19
C ARG A 107 12.50 20.08 12.96
N ASN A 108 13.82 20.31 13.08
CA ASN A 108 14.66 20.74 11.95
C ASN A 108 14.66 19.74 10.80
N LEU A 109 14.58 18.42 11.09
CA LEU A 109 14.50 17.39 10.06
C LEU A 109 13.10 17.35 9.43
N ILE A 110 12.05 17.58 10.20
CA ILE A 110 10.68 17.72 9.67
C ILE A 110 10.62 18.91 8.71
N ASP A 111 11.14 20.07 9.12
CA ASP A 111 11.13 21.27 8.29
C ASP A 111 11.95 21.08 7.00
N LEU A 112 13.08 20.37 7.07
CA LEU A 112 13.87 20.00 5.89
C LEU A 112 13.06 19.09 4.94
N ILE A 113 12.39 18.06 5.47
CA ILE A 113 11.54 17.15 4.67
C ILE A 113 10.41 17.93 4.01
N MET A 114 9.72 18.79 4.77
CA MET A 114 8.62 19.60 4.23
C MET A 114 9.11 20.59 3.17
N SER A 115 10.27 21.22 3.36
CA SER A 115 10.89 22.08 2.36
C SER A 115 11.25 21.32 1.08
N CYS A 116 11.76 20.09 1.20
CA CYS A 116 12.00 19.21 0.05
C CYS A 116 10.73 18.92 -0.75
N MET A 117 9.57 18.84 -0.10
CA MET A 117 8.28 18.58 -0.77
C MET A 117 7.70 19.85 -1.41
N SER A 118 7.73 20.99 -0.70
CA SER A 118 7.07 22.23 -1.11
C SER A 118 7.85 23.08 -2.11
N SER A 119 9.17 22.89 -2.21
CA SER A 119 10.04 23.67 -3.12
C SER A 119 9.95 23.25 -4.60
N VAL A 120 9.11 22.27 -4.92
CA VAL A 120 9.02 21.68 -6.26
C VAL A 120 7.94 22.33 -7.07
N SER A 121 8.30 22.79 -8.27
CA SER A 121 7.35 23.15 -9.33
C SER A 121 7.27 22.06 -10.40
N THR A 122 6.15 21.97 -11.06
CA THR A 122 5.87 21.03 -12.15
C THR A 122 5.33 21.79 -13.35
N SER A 123 5.84 21.50 -14.55
CA SER A 123 5.31 22.03 -15.81
C SER A 123 4.85 20.85 -16.68
N ILE A 124 3.81 21.08 -17.45
CA ILE A 124 3.32 20.14 -18.46
C ILE A 124 3.95 20.50 -19.78
N ILE A 125 4.51 19.53 -20.50
CA ILE A 125 4.95 19.74 -21.87
C ILE A 125 3.79 19.42 -22.81
N PHE A 126 3.40 20.41 -23.60
CA PHE A 126 2.37 20.30 -24.62
C PHE A 126 2.93 20.83 -25.94
N ASN A 127 2.85 20.04 -27.02
CA ASN A 127 3.41 20.39 -28.33
C ASN A 127 4.86 20.94 -28.25
N GLU A 128 5.74 20.19 -27.57
CA GLU A 128 7.16 20.52 -27.38
C GLU A 128 7.45 21.81 -26.56
N SER A 129 6.42 22.51 -26.11
CA SER A 129 6.53 23.71 -25.27
C SER A 129 6.15 23.40 -23.83
N ALA A 130 6.91 23.95 -22.86
CA ALA A 130 6.54 23.86 -21.46
C ALA A 130 5.48 24.91 -21.13
N LEU A 131 4.38 24.47 -20.55
CA LEU A 131 3.35 25.37 -20.00
C LEU A 131 3.86 26.00 -18.68
N GLU A 132 3.14 27.02 -18.22
CA GLU A 132 3.42 27.69 -16.95
C GLU A 132 3.57 26.68 -15.80
N PRO A 133 4.62 26.83 -14.95
CA PRO A 133 4.84 25.96 -13.84
C PRO A 133 3.76 26.14 -12.76
N PHE A 134 3.31 25.04 -12.17
CA PHE A 134 2.45 25.05 -10.99
C PHE A 134 3.15 24.39 -9.80
N PHE A 135 2.75 24.80 -8.60
CA PHE A 135 3.25 24.26 -7.34
C PHE A 135 2.19 23.34 -6.75
N PRO A 136 2.50 22.05 -6.52
CA PRO A 136 1.61 21.15 -5.78
C PRO A 136 1.37 21.68 -4.38
N SER A 137 0.15 21.53 -3.86
CA SER A 137 -0.21 21.86 -2.47
C SER A 137 -0.36 20.62 -1.60
N ARG A 138 -0.31 19.42 -2.19
CA ARG A 138 -0.44 18.11 -1.56
C ARG A 138 0.25 17.03 -2.38
N GLY A 139 0.29 15.82 -1.83
CA GLY A 139 0.88 14.67 -2.49
C GLY A 139 2.38 14.53 -2.27
N ILE A 140 2.89 13.35 -2.55
CA ILE A 140 4.30 13.00 -2.53
C ILE A 140 4.73 12.54 -3.91
N ARG A 141 5.96 12.87 -4.27
CA ARG A 141 6.45 12.67 -5.65
C ARG A 141 6.71 11.18 -5.93
N GLN A 142 6.15 10.68 -7.03
CA GLN A 142 6.48 9.36 -7.55
C GLN A 142 7.93 9.35 -8.07
N GLY A 143 8.71 8.34 -7.66
CA GLY A 143 10.13 8.21 -8.04
C GLY A 143 11.12 8.99 -7.16
N ASP A 144 10.66 9.71 -6.15
CA ASP A 144 11.54 10.28 -5.12
C ASP A 144 11.97 9.20 -4.12
N PRO A 145 13.27 9.10 -3.77
CA PRO A 145 13.75 8.17 -2.75
C PRO A 145 13.04 8.27 -1.39
N LEU A 146 12.59 9.46 -0.99
CA LEU A 146 11.95 9.70 0.31
C LEU A 146 10.45 9.32 0.33
N SER A 147 9.76 9.44 -0.80
CA SER A 147 8.31 9.24 -0.89
C SER A 147 7.80 7.90 -0.35
N PRO A 148 8.42 6.74 -0.66
CA PRO A 148 7.96 5.47 -0.10
C PRO A 148 7.99 5.42 1.43
N TYR A 149 8.95 6.07 2.05
CA TYR A 149 9.12 6.09 3.51
C TYR A 149 8.10 7.02 4.18
N LEU A 150 7.86 8.19 3.61
CA LEU A 150 6.77 9.07 4.07
C LEU A 150 5.43 8.36 3.96
N PHE A 151 5.23 7.64 2.87
CA PHE A 151 4.01 6.87 2.64
C PHE A 151 3.75 5.83 3.72
N ILE A 152 4.73 4.95 4.04
CA ILE A 152 4.54 3.91 5.04
C ILE A 152 4.38 4.48 6.46
N ILE A 153 5.03 5.62 6.79
CA ILE A 153 4.83 6.34 8.04
C ILE A 153 3.38 6.84 8.14
N CYS A 154 2.83 7.39 7.05
CA CYS A 154 1.43 7.82 7.00
C CYS A 154 0.45 6.65 7.09
N MET A 155 0.77 5.50 6.47
CA MET A 155 -0.06 4.29 6.55
C MET A 155 -0.07 3.69 7.96
N ASP A 156 0.97 3.90 8.76
CA ASP A 156 0.99 3.41 10.14
C ASP A 156 -0.10 4.05 11.02
N PHE A 157 -0.59 5.22 10.67
CA PHE A 157 -1.74 5.82 11.36
C PHE A 157 -3.03 5.01 11.16
N LEU A 158 -3.27 4.48 9.95
CA LEU A 158 -4.40 3.57 9.72
C LEU A 158 -4.30 2.32 10.59
N ARG A 159 -3.09 1.75 10.73
CA ARG A 159 -2.84 0.64 11.65
C ARG A 159 -3.24 1.00 13.08
N GLN A 160 -2.81 2.18 13.58
CA GLN A 160 -3.13 2.61 14.94
C GLN A 160 -4.65 2.72 15.16
N LEU A 161 -5.39 3.27 14.19
CA LEU A 161 -6.86 3.30 14.25
C LEU A 161 -7.47 1.89 14.31
N ILE A 162 -6.96 0.95 13.51
CA ILE A 162 -7.42 -0.45 13.52
C ILE A 162 -7.13 -1.10 14.88
N GLU A 163 -5.90 -0.95 15.41
CA GLU A 163 -5.50 -1.55 16.69
C GLU A 163 -6.30 -0.99 17.86
N GLU A 164 -6.60 0.30 17.87
CA GLU A 164 -7.49 0.93 18.86
C GLU A 164 -8.88 0.25 18.88
N LYS A 165 -9.45 0.00 17.69
CA LYS A 165 -10.75 -0.69 17.57
C LYS A 165 -10.67 -2.16 17.94
N CYS A 166 -9.56 -2.83 17.68
CA CYS A 166 -9.32 -4.20 18.15
C CYS A 166 -9.21 -4.26 19.68
N SER A 167 -8.48 -3.33 20.30
CA SER A 167 -8.28 -3.25 21.74
C SER A 167 -9.57 -2.93 22.49
N SER A 168 -10.47 -2.14 21.89
CA SER A 168 -11.80 -1.83 22.45
C SER A 168 -12.87 -2.88 22.11
N ASN A 169 -12.49 -4.04 21.54
CA ASN A 169 -13.39 -5.12 21.12
C ASN A 169 -14.46 -4.70 20.08
N GLN A 170 -14.32 -3.55 19.45
CA GLN A 170 -15.19 -3.09 18.36
C GLN A 170 -14.83 -3.72 17.01
N TRP A 171 -13.60 -4.20 16.85
CA TRP A 171 -13.13 -4.95 15.69
C TRP A 171 -12.60 -6.30 16.14
N THR A 172 -13.24 -7.37 15.68
CA THR A 172 -12.82 -8.75 16.00
C THR A 172 -11.95 -9.29 14.88
N PRO A 173 -10.62 -9.39 15.08
CA PRO A 173 -9.70 -9.92 14.07
C PRO A 173 -9.88 -11.43 13.86
N ILE A 174 -9.27 -11.95 12.80
CA ILE A 174 -9.28 -13.39 12.51
C ILE A 174 -8.02 -14.04 13.08
N LYS A 175 -8.17 -15.21 13.71
CA LYS A 175 -7.03 -16.04 14.14
C LYS A 175 -6.75 -17.13 13.09
N SER A 176 -5.48 -17.35 12.78
CA SER A 176 -5.06 -18.42 11.87
C SER A 176 -5.34 -19.83 12.44
N SER A 177 -5.33 -19.97 13.77
CA SER A 177 -5.67 -21.18 14.52
C SER A 177 -6.24 -20.81 15.89
N LYS A 178 -6.75 -21.80 16.65
CA LYS A 178 -7.39 -21.58 17.97
C LYS A 178 -6.49 -20.80 18.94
N ASN A 179 -5.18 -21.07 18.94
CA ASN A 179 -4.17 -20.41 19.78
C ASN A 179 -3.19 -19.55 18.96
N GLY A 180 -3.51 -19.27 17.68
CA GLY A 180 -2.66 -18.52 16.77
C GLY A 180 -2.77 -17.00 16.92
N LEU A 181 -1.89 -16.32 16.22
CA LEU A 181 -1.90 -14.86 16.11
C LEU A 181 -3.21 -14.37 15.49
N ALA A 182 -3.68 -13.24 16.00
CA ALA A 182 -4.84 -12.54 15.47
C ALA A 182 -4.41 -11.52 14.41
N PHE A 183 -5.07 -11.55 13.26
CA PHE A 183 -4.80 -10.66 12.14
C PHE A 183 -6.03 -9.80 11.85
N SER A 184 -5.87 -8.50 11.96
CA SER A 184 -6.89 -7.51 11.57
C SER A 184 -6.62 -6.90 10.19
N HIS A 185 -5.34 -6.84 9.80
CA HIS A 185 -4.93 -6.26 8.52
C HIS A 185 -3.54 -6.76 8.09
N LEU A 186 -3.26 -6.67 6.79
CA LEU A 186 -1.92 -6.84 6.20
C LEU A 186 -1.72 -5.75 5.15
N MET A 187 -0.53 -5.15 5.13
CA MET A 187 -0.17 -4.04 4.25
C MET A 187 1.07 -4.37 3.41
N PHE A 188 0.98 -4.11 2.12
CA PHE A 188 2.11 -4.16 1.20
C PHE A 188 2.09 -2.88 0.34
N ALA A 189 2.80 -1.84 0.78
CA ALA A 189 2.68 -0.48 0.25
C ALA A 189 1.20 -0.02 0.28
N ASP A 190 0.62 0.17 -0.89
CA ASP A 190 -0.77 0.58 -1.12
C ASP A 190 -1.78 -0.59 -1.10
N ASP A 191 -1.30 -1.81 -1.31
CA ASP A 191 -2.15 -3.00 -1.19
C ASP A 191 -2.49 -3.27 0.29
N LEU A 192 -3.76 -3.16 0.64
CA LEU A 192 -4.29 -3.35 1.98
C LEU A 192 -5.36 -4.45 1.97
N VAL A 193 -5.21 -5.43 2.85
CA VAL A 193 -6.26 -6.41 3.13
C VAL A 193 -6.64 -6.33 4.61
N LEU A 194 -7.93 -6.21 4.88
CA LEU A 194 -8.51 -6.20 6.22
C LEU A 194 -9.19 -7.54 6.49
N PHE A 195 -9.15 -7.98 7.75
CA PHE A 195 -9.74 -9.23 8.20
C PHE A 195 -10.60 -9.01 9.43
N ALA A 196 -11.83 -9.55 9.44
CA ALA A 196 -12.74 -9.44 10.57
C ALA A 196 -13.76 -10.57 10.59
N LYS A 197 -14.44 -10.76 11.74
CA LYS A 197 -15.70 -11.50 11.78
C LYS A 197 -16.76 -10.77 10.95
N ALA A 198 -17.59 -11.51 10.23
CA ALA A 198 -18.68 -10.98 9.42
C ALA A 198 -19.90 -10.68 10.31
N ASN A 199 -19.99 -9.48 10.83
CA ASN A 199 -21.14 -8.96 11.59
C ASN A 199 -21.31 -7.45 11.38
N ASP A 200 -22.47 -6.92 11.75
CA ASP A 200 -22.81 -5.49 11.59
C ASP A 200 -21.81 -4.56 12.29
N THR A 201 -21.46 -4.87 13.54
CA THR A 201 -20.53 -4.06 14.34
C THR A 201 -19.19 -3.90 13.64
N ASN A 202 -18.61 -5.00 13.15
CA ASN A 202 -17.34 -4.94 12.42
C ASN A 202 -17.47 -4.17 11.10
N CYS A 203 -18.57 -4.34 10.34
CA CYS A 203 -18.78 -3.61 9.10
C CYS A 203 -18.85 -2.09 9.33
N HIS A 204 -19.62 -1.64 10.30
CA HIS A 204 -19.71 -0.23 10.68
C HIS A 204 -18.38 0.31 11.21
N THR A 205 -17.69 -0.46 12.05
CA THR A 205 -16.38 -0.07 12.60
C THR A 205 -15.34 0.09 11.49
N ILE A 206 -15.25 -0.88 10.55
CA ILE A 206 -14.34 -0.81 9.41
C ILE A 206 -14.64 0.43 8.57
N ARG A 207 -15.92 0.67 8.26
CA ARG A 207 -16.32 1.85 7.48
C ARG A 207 -15.94 3.16 8.20
N SER A 208 -16.18 3.24 9.50
CA SER A 208 -15.81 4.39 10.34
C SER A 208 -14.31 4.64 10.34
N VAL A 209 -13.49 3.60 10.55
CA VAL A 209 -12.02 3.69 10.52
C VAL A 209 -11.51 4.19 9.18
N LEU A 210 -12.01 3.64 8.07
CA LEU A 210 -11.62 4.07 6.73
C LEU A 210 -12.03 5.51 6.46
N ASN A 211 -13.23 5.93 6.85
CA ASN A 211 -13.69 7.31 6.69
C ASN A 211 -12.84 8.28 7.53
N THR A 212 -12.53 7.94 8.78
CA THR A 212 -11.67 8.74 9.64
C THR A 212 -10.28 8.90 9.04
N PHE A 213 -9.69 7.79 8.57
CA PHE A 213 -8.39 7.84 7.90
C PHE A 213 -8.43 8.71 6.65
N CYS A 214 -9.44 8.55 5.80
CA CYS A 214 -9.59 9.32 4.57
C CYS A 214 -9.76 10.82 4.83
N SER A 215 -10.58 11.20 5.81
CA SER A 215 -10.83 12.61 6.14
C SER A 215 -9.59 13.34 6.66
N ILE A 216 -8.72 12.65 7.44
CA ILE A 216 -7.52 13.25 8.03
C ILE A 216 -6.36 13.25 7.03
N SER A 217 -6.20 12.17 6.27
CA SER A 217 -5.06 12.01 5.36
C SER A 217 -5.25 12.66 3.99
N GLY A 218 -6.48 13.04 3.62
CA GLY A 218 -6.86 13.50 2.28
C GLY A 218 -6.98 12.38 1.25
N ARG A 219 -6.82 11.12 1.66
CA ARG A 219 -6.87 9.95 0.77
C ARG A 219 -8.31 9.54 0.46
N LEU A 220 -8.49 8.71 -0.54
CA LEU A 220 -9.79 8.16 -0.89
C LEU A 220 -9.68 6.65 -1.11
N VAL A 221 -10.65 5.93 -0.57
CA VAL A 221 -10.87 4.52 -0.88
C VAL A 221 -11.75 4.42 -2.12
N SER A 222 -11.33 3.63 -3.09
CA SER A 222 -12.12 3.36 -4.28
C SER A 222 -13.20 2.33 -3.97
N GLU A 223 -14.45 2.76 -3.75
CA GLU A 223 -15.58 1.87 -3.52
C GLU A 223 -15.79 0.93 -4.73
N ALA A 224 -15.60 1.46 -5.94
CA ALA A 224 -15.77 0.70 -7.18
C ALA A 224 -14.75 -0.42 -7.37
N LYS A 225 -13.54 -0.30 -6.80
CA LYS A 225 -12.46 -1.28 -6.96
C LYS A 225 -12.22 -2.12 -5.71
N SER A 226 -12.59 -1.63 -4.53
CA SER A 226 -12.51 -2.42 -3.29
C SER A 226 -13.48 -3.60 -3.31
N ARG A 227 -13.07 -4.71 -2.70
CA ARG A 227 -13.80 -5.99 -2.79
C ARG A 227 -13.85 -6.65 -1.42
N VAL A 228 -14.95 -7.37 -1.17
CA VAL A 228 -15.11 -8.17 0.04
C VAL A 228 -15.38 -9.64 -0.31
N PHE A 229 -14.66 -10.52 0.38
CA PHE A 229 -14.84 -11.96 0.34
C PHE A 229 -15.39 -12.44 1.67
N PHE A 230 -16.48 -13.20 1.64
CA PHE A 230 -17.11 -13.78 2.82
C PHE A 230 -16.88 -15.28 2.88
N SER A 231 -16.80 -15.82 4.11
CA SER A 231 -16.80 -17.26 4.33
C SER A 231 -18.11 -17.92 3.87
N PRO A 232 -18.08 -19.22 3.50
CA PRO A 232 -19.25 -19.92 2.95
C PRO A 232 -20.48 -19.93 3.87
N ASN A 233 -20.24 -19.92 5.18
CA ASN A 233 -21.29 -19.97 6.23
C ASN A 233 -21.95 -18.60 6.51
N VAL A 234 -21.63 -17.55 5.79
CA VAL A 234 -22.41 -16.29 5.82
C VAL A 234 -23.55 -16.39 4.80
N ASP A 235 -24.77 -16.24 5.25
CA ASP A 235 -25.97 -16.29 4.41
C ASP A 235 -25.95 -15.20 3.34
N ARG A 236 -26.65 -15.43 2.23
CA ARG A 236 -26.69 -14.51 1.09
C ARG A 236 -27.21 -13.13 1.50
N ASP A 237 -28.31 -13.07 2.23
CA ASP A 237 -28.93 -11.82 2.68
C ASP A 237 -27.99 -10.99 3.56
N LYS A 238 -27.24 -11.66 4.44
CA LYS A 238 -26.21 -11.02 5.27
C LYS A 238 -25.04 -10.52 4.43
N ARG A 239 -24.62 -11.26 3.38
CA ARG A 239 -23.55 -10.77 2.47
C ARG A 239 -23.97 -9.51 1.74
N GLU A 240 -25.22 -9.45 1.28
CA GLU A 240 -25.76 -8.25 0.63
C GLU A 240 -25.78 -7.07 1.61
N LEU A 241 -26.37 -7.26 2.80
CA LEU A 241 -26.40 -6.24 3.87
C LEU A 241 -24.99 -5.72 4.22
N PHE A 242 -24.04 -6.61 4.46
CA PHE A 242 -22.66 -6.23 4.83
C PHE A 242 -21.93 -5.53 3.68
N SER A 243 -22.19 -5.95 2.44
CA SER A 243 -21.65 -5.30 1.24
C SER A 243 -22.18 -3.87 1.10
N ASP A 244 -23.45 -3.64 1.41
CA ASP A 244 -24.08 -2.31 1.39
C ASP A 244 -23.53 -1.41 2.49
N ILE A 245 -23.38 -1.90 3.73
CA ILE A 245 -22.76 -1.15 4.83
C ILE A 245 -21.34 -0.74 4.48
N LEU A 246 -20.54 -1.68 3.95
CA LEU A 246 -19.15 -1.45 3.55
C LEU A 246 -19.04 -0.63 2.27
N ARG A 247 -20.07 -0.63 1.41
CA ARG A 247 -20.10 -0.12 0.03
C ARG A 247 -19.05 -0.80 -0.86
N PHE A 248 -18.81 -2.09 -0.63
CA PHE A 248 -17.85 -2.88 -1.41
C PHE A 248 -18.55 -4.07 -2.03
N ARG A 249 -18.24 -4.35 -3.30
CA ARG A 249 -18.81 -5.49 -4.01
C ARG A 249 -18.30 -6.81 -3.44
N SER A 250 -19.23 -7.72 -3.12
CA SER A 250 -18.89 -9.11 -2.76
C SER A 250 -18.37 -9.88 -3.97
N ILE A 251 -17.31 -10.68 -3.74
CA ILE A 251 -16.67 -11.50 -4.76
C ILE A 251 -16.41 -12.92 -4.24
N PRO A 252 -16.41 -13.92 -5.14
CA PRO A 252 -16.14 -15.32 -4.76
C PRO A 252 -14.64 -15.58 -4.48
N SER A 253 -13.74 -14.70 -4.90
CA SER A 253 -12.30 -14.82 -4.69
C SER A 253 -11.62 -13.45 -4.70
N LEU A 254 -10.67 -13.21 -3.78
CA LEU A 254 -9.90 -11.96 -3.70
C LEU A 254 -8.92 -11.73 -4.86
N GLY A 255 -8.71 -12.73 -5.71
CA GLY A 255 -7.85 -12.62 -6.87
C GLY A 255 -6.35 -12.64 -6.52
N LYS A 256 -5.61 -11.53 -6.71
CA LYS A 256 -4.15 -11.45 -6.46
C LYS A 256 -3.84 -10.54 -5.28
N TYR A 257 -2.87 -10.95 -4.40
CA TYR A 257 -2.29 -10.11 -3.34
C TYR A 257 -0.85 -10.55 -3.04
N PRO A 258 0.09 -9.70 -2.89
CA PRO A 258 0.43 -8.52 -3.70
C PRO A 258 1.00 -8.95 -5.07
N ARG A 259 0.22 -9.26 -6.04
CA ARG A 259 0.53 -9.86 -7.35
C ARG A 259 0.60 -11.39 -7.37
N ILE A 260 0.50 -12.06 -6.22
CA ILE A 260 0.43 -13.52 -6.11
C ILE A 260 -1.05 -13.94 -6.13
N PRO A 261 -1.45 -14.93 -6.93
CA PRO A 261 -2.82 -15.42 -6.93
C PRO A 261 -3.18 -16.02 -5.58
N ILE A 262 -4.29 -15.54 -5.00
CA ILE A 262 -4.86 -16.14 -3.81
C ILE A 262 -5.90 -17.18 -4.26
N LYS A 263 -5.71 -18.43 -3.88
CA LYS A 263 -6.62 -19.51 -4.22
C LYS A 263 -7.30 -20.09 -2.99
N HIS A 264 -8.55 -20.48 -3.17
CA HIS A 264 -9.37 -21.12 -2.15
C HIS A 264 -9.18 -22.65 -2.10
N ALA A 265 -8.57 -23.24 -3.15
CA ALA A 265 -8.27 -24.66 -3.27
C ALA A 265 -6.75 -24.92 -3.10
N ARG A 266 -6.39 -26.21 -3.00
CA ARG A 266 -4.98 -26.64 -2.96
C ARG A 266 -4.23 -26.10 -4.18
N GLN A 267 -3.11 -25.43 -3.95
CA GLN A 267 -2.27 -24.91 -5.02
C GLN A 267 -1.64 -26.07 -5.84
N SER A 268 -1.61 -25.91 -7.14
CA SER A 268 -0.91 -26.82 -8.07
C SER A 268 0.30 -26.11 -8.68
N ASN A 269 1.24 -26.86 -9.22
CA ASN A 269 2.41 -26.30 -9.91
C ASN A 269 2.00 -25.43 -11.11
N GLN A 270 0.87 -25.75 -11.75
CA GLN A 270 0.33 -24.97 -12.87
C GLN A 270 -0.05 -23.53 -12.47
N ASP A 271 -0.35 -23.29 -11.20
CA ASP A 271 -0.73 -21.98 -10.69
C ASP A 271 0.42 -20.98 -10.69
N PHE A 272 1.65 -21.46 -10.76
CA PHE A 272 2.86 -20.65 -10.84
C PHE A 272 3.43 -20.52 -12.27
N ASN A 273 2.78 -21.10 -13.28
CA ASN A 273 3.23 -20.99 -14.67
C ASN A 273 3.35 -19.53 -15.13
N PHE A 274 2.49 -18.63 -14.63
CA PHE A 274 2.60 -17.19 -14.93
C PHE A 274 3.95 -16.60 -14.47
N VAL A 275 4.56 -17.10 -13.39
CA VAL A 275 5.89 -16.68 -12.95
C VAL A 275 6.94 -17.16 -13.93
N LEU A 276 6.84 -18.45 -14.34
CA LEU A 276 7.74 -19.03 -15.33
C LEU A 276 7.64 -18.31 -16.67
N ASP A 277 6.43 -18.00 -17.13
CA ASP A 277 6.19 -17.27 -18.37
C ASP A 277 6.77 -15.86 -18.30
N ARG A 278 6.61 -15.18 -17.16
CA ARG A 278 7.17 -13.83 -16.96
C ARG A 278 8.69 -13.84 -16.92
N VAL A 279 9.30 -14.86 -16.31
CA VAL A 279 10.75 -15.07 -16.33
C VAL A 279 11.22 -15.35 -17.77
N LYS A 280 10.55 -16.27 -18.47
CA LYS A 280 10.85 -16.58 -19.88
C LYS A 280 10.75 -15.34 -20.77
N GLN A 281 9.68 -14.53 -20.62
CA GLN A 281 9.52 -13.29 -21.39
C GLN A 281 10.65 -12.29 -21.13
N LYS A 282 11.07 -12.14 -19.88
CA LYS A 282 12.20 -11.26 -19.54
C LYS A 282 13.53 -11.79 -20.08
N LEU A 283 13.73 -13.11 -20.06
CA LEU A 283 14.95 -13.74 -20.55
C LEU A 283 14.99 -13.87 -22.08
N ALA A 284 13.85 -13.98 -22.74
CA ALA A 284 13.74 -14.11 -24.21
C ALA A 284 14.04 -12.80 -24.97
N GLY A 285 14.11 -11.64 -24.29
CA GLY A 285 14.44 -10.38 -24.93
C GLY A 285 15.87 -10.38 -25.48
N TRP A 286 16.08 -9.81 -26.70
CA TRP A 286 17.39 -9.71 -27.35
C TRP A 286 18.46 -9.09 -26.43
N LYS A 287 18.07 -8.18 -25.52
CA LYS A 287 18.96 -7.57 -24.54
C LYS A 287 19.49 -8.56 -23.50
N SER A 288 18.70 -9.59 -23.15
CA SER A 288 19.12 -10.60 -22.19
C SER A 288 20.21 -11.53 -22.75
N ASN A 289 20.27 -11.72 -24.05
CA ASN A 289 21.27 -12.55 -24.73
C ASN A 289 22.66 -11.90 -24.70
N LEU A 290 22.73 -10.59 -24.51
CA LEU A 290 23.98 -9.82 -24.41
C LEU A 290 24.50 -9.69 -22.98
N LEU A 291 23.73 -10.14 -21.99
CA LEU A 291 24.10 -10.03 -20.58
C LEU A 291 24.82 -11.28 -20.08
N SER A 292 25.80 -11.08 -19.19
CA SER A 292 26.43 -12.14 -18.40
C SER A 292 25.39 -12.86 -17.54
N MET A 293 25.74 -14.05 -17.01
CA MET A 293 24.90 -14.80 -16.05
C MET A 293 24.43 -13.94 -14.88
N THR A 294 25.35 -13.16 -14.30
CA THR A 294 25.03 -12.20 -13.21
C THR A 294 24.09 -11.11 -13.67
N GLY A 295 24.28 -10.55 -14.87
CA GLY A 295 23.37 -9.57 -15.44
C GLY A 295 21.97 -10.11 -15.68
N ARG A 296 21.83 -11.37 -16.08
CA ARG A 296 20.51 -12.05 -16.25
C ARG A 296 19.80 -12.26 -14.91
N SER A 297 20.54 -12.58 -13.84
CA SER A 297 19.98 -12.75 -12.49
C SER A 297 19.38 -11.46 -11.95
N VAL A 298 19.93 -10.30 -12.28
CA VAL A 298 19.41 -8.98 -11.87
C VAL A 298 18.16 -8.57 -12.67
N LEU A 299 17.96 -9.16 -13.85
CA LEU A 299 16.85 -8.83 -14.77
C LEU A 299 15.55 -9.55 -14.38
N ILE A 300 15.66 -10.65 -13.63
CA ILE A 300 14.54 -11.46 -13.12
C ILE A 300 13.96 -10.83 -11.85
#